data_b1e028253f36926b870e7e2b613b7470
#
_entry.id   b1e028253f36926b870e7e2b613b7470
#
_cell.length_a   1.000
_cell.length_b   1.000
_cell.length_c   1.000
_cell.angle_alpha   90.00
_cell.angle_beta   90.00
_cell.angle_gamma   90.00
#
_symmetry.space_group_name_H-M   'P 1'
#
loop_
_entity.id
_entity.type
_entity.pdbx_description
1 polymer ?
#
loop_
_entity_poly.entity_id
_entity_poly.type
_entity_poly.pdbx_seq_one_letter_code
_entity_poly.pdbx_strand_id
1 'polypeptide(L)'
;VRPRPWPLLSKTETKNGERHVWTTFSEDQVDLNWKSPDVLFEFLDILLNYVSKGTRIVRLDAVAFLWKEEGTSCIHLRQVHEVVKLMRDVLVTVAPHVIVLTETNVPHVENISYFGRGDEAHMVYQFALPPLVLHGLLKGDSRSMQKWAGSLGDLPKGCTYLNFTASHDGIGVRPLEGLVAPEELRWLVGQVEERGGLVNYRSMPDGSKKPYELNITYLDALSLPGDPKLGLRRFLCSQAVMLSLRGMPAVYFHSVVGGTNWDEGPKREDGENRDINRQRWDWNDLEAKLDDADSDHAWVNNVYSSMLRTRANCTAFHPDAPQEVLT
;
A
#
# COMPACT_ATOMS: atom_id res chain seq x y z
N VAL A 1 -7.56 -17.40 5.74
CA VAL A 1 -6.33 -16.83 5.18
C VAL A 1 -5.48 -16.26 6.29
N ARG A 2 -4.17 -16.47 6.26
CA ARG A 2 -3.22 -15.98 7.27
C ARG A 2 -2.16 -15.09 6.58
N PRO A 3 -2.20 -13.78 6.79
CA PRO A 3 -1.24 -12.86 6.17
C PRO A 3 0.15 -12.94 6.83
N ARG A 4 0.22 -13.45 8.07
CA ARG A 4 1.46 -13.55 8.87
C ARG A 4 1.70 -14.99 9.35
N PRO A 5 2.95 -15.38 9.66
CA PRO A 5 3.29 -16.73 10.13
C PRO A 5 2.94 -16.99 11.61
N TRP A 6 2.50 -15.97 12.37
CA TRP A 6 2.19 -16.07 13.79
C TRP A 6 0.93 -16.88 14.09
N PRO A 7 0.76 -17.42 15.31
CA PRO A 7 -0.48 -18.06 15.73
C PRO A 7 -1.71 -17.14 15.52
N LEU A 8 -2.83 -17.73 15.13
CA LEU A 8 -4.08 -16.98 14.93
C LEU A 8 -4.73 -16.58 16.26
N LEU A 9 -4.50 -17.37 17.29
CA LEU A 9 -4.99 -17.14 18.65
C LEU A 9 -3.81 -16.89 19.58
N SER A 10 -3.80 -15.74 20.21
CA SER A 10 -2.81 -15.37 21.21
C SER A 10 -3.37 -15.50 22.61
N LYS A 11 -2.55 -16.01 23.51
CA LYS A 11 -2.87 -16.18 24.92
C LYS A 11 -2.77 -14.84 25.64
N THR A 12 -3.81 -14.41 26.31
CA THR A 12 -3.87 -13.11 26.96
C THR A 12 -4.46 -13.22 28.35
N GLU A 13 -3.80 -12.64 29.34
CA GLU A 13 -4.34 -12.49 30.70
C GLU A 13 -5.40 -11.39 30.73
N THR A 14 -6.58 -11.72 31.25
CA THR A 14 -7.68 -10.79 31.41
C THR A 14 -8.14 -10.73 32.87
N LYS A 15 -8.98 -9.73 33.21
CA LYS A 15 -9.60 -9.63 34.57
C LYS A 15 -10.37 -10.89 34.96
N ASN A 16 -10.80 -11.70 33.97
CA ASN A 16 -11.55 -12.94 34.14
C ASN A 16 -10.69 -14.20 33.95
N GLY A 17 -9.37 -14.10 34.12
CA GLY A 17 -8.37 -15.13 33.91
C GLY A 17 -7.90 -15.21 32.45
N GLU A 18 -7.11 -16.23 32.18
CA GLU A 18 -6.52 -16.47 30.87
C GLU A 18 -7.58 -16.70 29.78
N ARG A 19 -7.40 -16.06 28.63
CA ARG A 19 -8.24 -16.18 27.43
C ARG A 19 -7.38 -16.28 26.19
N HIS A 20 -7.95 -16.83 25.12
CA HIS A 20 -7.37 -16.79 23.79
C HIS A 20 -8.12 -15.75 22.96
N VAL A 21 -7.38 -14.77 22.47
CA VAL A 21 -7.90 -13.70 21.61
C VAL A 21 -7.45 -13.91 20.17
N TRP A 22 -8.28 -13.46 19.24
CA TRP A 22 -7.95 -13.55 17.82
C TRP A 22 -6.97 -12.45 17.44
N THR A 23 -5.88 -12.83 16.76
CA THR A 23 -4.79 -11.92 16.36
C THR A 23 -4.37 -12.28 14.92
N THR A 24 -4.97 -11.60 13.96
CA THR A 24 -4.72 -11.89 12.52
C THR A 24 -3.27 -11.55 12.14
N PHE A 25 -2.70 -10.48 12.69
CA PHE A 25 -1.39 -9.95 12.28
C PHE A 25 -0.29 -10.23 13.30
N SER A 26 -0.43 -9.78 14.54
CA SER A 26 0.54 -9.99 15.63
C SER A 26 -0.16 -10.08 16.98
N GLU A 27 0.52 -10.59 17.99
CA GLU A 27 -0.06 -10.87 19.32
C GLU A 27 -0.53 -9.62 20.07
N ASP A 28 0.02 -8.45 19.74
CA ASP A 28 -0.34 -7.14 20.27
C ASP A 28 -1.48 -6.46 19.50
N GLN A 29 -1.88 -7.00 18.35
CA GLN A 29 -2.96 -6.50 17.51
C GLN A 29 -4.21 -7.38 17.64
N VAL A 30 -4.98 -7.18 18.70
CA VAL A 30 -6.19 -7.95 18.96
C VAL A 30 -7.29 -7.55 17.98
N ASP A 31 -7.84 -8.53 17.26
CA ASP A 31 -9.00 -8.32 16.40
C ASP A 31 -10.27 -8.18 17.25
N LEU A 32 -11.07 -7.17 16.94
CA LEU A 32 -12.31 -6.91 17.64
C LEU A 32 -13.46 -7.77 17.12
N ASN A 33 -14.43 -8.01 18.01
CA ASN A 33 -15.62 -8.80 17.65
C ASN A 33 -16.69 -7.93 16.98
N TRP A 34 -16.59 -7.79 15.66
CA TRP A 34 -17.53 -7.01 14.86
C TRP A 34 -18.96 -7.59 14.78
N LYS A 35 -19.20 -8.78 15.36
CA LYS A 35 -20.56 -9.31 15.57
C LYS A 35 -21.29 -8.58 16.70
N SER A 36 -20.55 -7.87 17.58
CA SER A 36 -21.13 -7.04 18.64
C SER A 36 -21.57 -5.69 18.07
N PRO A 37 -22.85 -5.31 18.19
CA PRO A 37 -23.29 -3.97 17.82
C PRO A 37 -22.58 -2.87 18.60
N ASP A 38 -22.19 -3.11 19.85
CA ASP A 38 -21.50 -2.14 20.67
C ASP A 38 -20.14 -1.76 20.06
N VAL A 39 -19.41 -2.75 19.52
CA VAL A 39 -18.14 -2.50 18.80
C VAL A 39 -18.39 -1.65 17.56
N LEU A 40 -19.44 -1.94 16.80
CA LEU A 40 -19.78 -1.18 15.61
C LEU A 40 -20.12 0.27 15.93
N PHE A 41 -20.95 0.51 16.96
CA PHE A 41 -21.34 1.87 17.35
C PHE A 41 -20.15 2.65 17.91
N GLU A 42 -19.30 2.03 18.74
CA GLU A 42 -18.07 2.66 19.23
C GLU A 42 -17.15 3.09 18.09
N PHE A 43 -17.00 2.24 17.06
CA PHE A 43 -16.19 2.59 15.88
C PHE A 43 -16.82 3.70 15.04
N LEU A 44 -18.13 3.77 14.93
CA LEU A 44 -18.80 4.91 14.29
C LEU A 44 -18.56 6.21 15.07
N ASP A 45 -18.62 6.16 16.38
CA ASP A 45 -18.33 7.33 17.23
C ASP A 45 -16.86 7.77 17.11
N ILE A 46 -15.91 6.84 17.08
CA ILE A 46 -14.48 7.12 16.80
C ILE A 46 -14.31 7.77 15.43
N LEU A 47 -14.97 7.23 14.40
CA LEU A 47 -14.93 7.77 13.04
C LEU A 47 -15.46 9.21 13.00
N LEU A 48 -16.59 9.46 13.61
CA LEU A 48 -17.20 10.79 13.68
C LEU A 48 -16.38 11.77 14.52
N ASN A 49 -15.69 11.28 15.57
CA ASN A 49 -14.76 12.11 16.32
C ASN A 49 -13.57 12.57 15.46
N TYR A 50 -13.00 11.70 14.60
CA TYR A 50 -11.97 12.13 13.65
C TYR A 50 -12.52 13.16 12.64
N VAL A 51 -13.73 12.95 12.14
CA VAL A 51 -14.40 13.89 11.22
C VAL A 51 -14.58 15.25 11.89
N SER A 52 -15.03 15.30 13.14
CA SER A 52 -15.21 16.54 13.92
C SER A 52 -13.91 17.33 14.11
N LYS A 53 -12.76 16.65 14.03
CA LYS A 53 -11.42 17.26 14.09
C LYS A 53 -10.86 17.66 12.71
N GLY A 54 -11.66 17.57 11.65
CA GLY A 54 -11.32 18.03 10.32
C GLY A 54 -10.76 16.98 9.37
N THR A 55 -10.87 15.68 9.71
CA THR A 55 -10.47 14.58 8.82
C THR A 55 -11.23 14.67 7.50
N ARG A 56 -10.51 14.56 6.39
CA ARG A 56 -11.04 14.57 5.02
C ARG A 56 -10.99 13.20 4.34
N ILE A 57 -10.04 12.37 4.74
CA ILE A 57 -9.87 11.01 4.23
C ILE A 57 -9.73 10.07 5.41
N VAL A 58 -10.55 9.04 5.47
CA VAL A 58 -10.47 7.97 6.46
C VAL A 58 -9.94 6.73 5.76
N ARG A 59 -8.79 6.22 6.23
CA ARG A 59 -8.20 4.98 5.77
C ARG A 59 -8.65 3.83 6.67
N LEU A 60 -9.35 2.86 6.09
CA LEU A 60 -9.73 1.62 6.75
C LEU A 60 -8.63 0.58 6.51
N ASP A 61 -7.77 0.42 7.52
CA ASP A 61 -6.62 -0.47 7.47
C ASP A 61 -7.04 -1.94 7.52
N ALA A 62 -6.44 -2.77 6.67
CA ALA A 62 -6.65 -4.22 6.61
C ALA A 62 -8.13 -4.64 6.67
N VAL A 63 -9.02 -3.81 6.13
CA VAL A 63 -10.47 -3.94 6.30
C VAL A 63 -11.03 -5.29 5.83
N ALA A 64 -10.35 -5.96 4.90
CA ALA A 64 -10.72 -7.27 4.41
C ALA A 64 -10.85 -8.34 5.51
N PHE A 65 -10.15 -8.17 6.61
CA PHE A 65 -10.11 -9.11 7.74
C PHE A 65 -11.05 -8.73 8.89
N LEU A 66 -11.90 -7.74 8.72
CA LEU A 66 -12.72 -7.19 9.79
C LEU A 66 -13.64 -8.24 10.44
N TRP A 67 -14.33 -9.08 9.64
CA TRP A 67 -15.30 -10.05 10.12
C TRP A 67 -14.71 -11.44 10.26
N LYS A 68 -15.00 -12.11 11.40
CA LYS A 68 -14.56 -13.46 11.71
C LYS A 68 -15.72 -14.42 11.76
N GLU A 69 -15.62 -15.55 11.05
CA GLU A 69 -16.61 -16.61 11.06
C GLU A 69 -15.92 -17.97 10.88
N GLU A 70 -16.09 -18.85 11.85
CA GLU A 70 -15.50 -20.18 11.80
C GLU A 70 -16.00 -20.96 10.57
N GLY A 71 -15.12 -21.75 9.98
CA GLY A 71 -15.44 -22.51 8.76
C GLY A 71 -15.36 -21.70 7.46
N THR A 72 -15.04 -20.39 7.54
CA THR A 72 -14.85 -19.53 6.37
C THR A 72 -13.40 -19.13 6.16
N SER A 73 -13.12 -18.39 5.06
CA SER A 73 -11.83 -17.79 4.80
C SER A 73 -11.46 -16.67 5.79
N CYS A 74 -12.42 -16.07 6.48
CA CYS A 74 -12.30 -14.87 7.33
C CYS A 74 -11.65 -13.69 6.59
N ILE A 75 -11.85 -13.59 5.29
CA ILE A 75 -11.43 -12.47 4.44
C ILE A 75 -12.48 -12.21 3.38
N HIS A 76 -12.76 -10.96 3.06
CA HIS A 76 -13.75 -10.52 2.06
C HIS A 76 -15.14 -11.09 2.29
N LEU A 77 -15.52 -11.34 3.55
CA LEU A 77 -16.86 -11.83 3.84
C LEU A 77 -17.91 -10.75 3.54
N ARG A 78 -19.12 -11.15 3.18
CA ARG A 78 -20.21 -10.22 2.88
C ARG A 78 -20.40 -9.17 3.97
N GLN A 79 -20.27 -9.58 5.23
CA GLN A 79 -20.43 -8.70 6.39
C GLN A 79 -19.38 -7.58 6.42
N VAL A 80 -18.17 -7.80 5.90
CA VAL A 80 -17.16 -6.75 5.76
C VAL A 80 -17.67 -5.65 4.84
N HIS A 81 -18.19 -6.02 3.67
CA HIS A 81 -18.75 -5.08 2.70
C HIS A 81 -19.93 -4.31 3.29
N GLU A 82 -20.84 -4.98 4.02
CA GLU A 82 -21.98 -4.32 4.66
C GLU A 82 -21.53 -3.30 5.73
N VAL A 83 -20.47 -3.59 6.50
CA VAL A 83 -19.91 -2.62 7.46
C VAL A 83 -19.29 -1.42 6.74
N VAL A 84 -18.56 -1.64 5.66
CA VAL A 84 -17.97 -0.54 4.86
C VAL A 84 -19.08 0.34 4.26
N LYS A 85 -20.16 -0.26 3.74
CA LYS A 85 -21.35 0.48 3.26
C LYS A 85 -21.98 1.32 4.35
N LEU A 86 -22.19 0.74 5.53
CA LEU A 86 -22.76 1.48 6.66
C LEU A 86 -21.88 2.66 7.05
N MET A 87 -20.56 2.50 7.16
CA MET A 87 -19.63 3.60 7.42
C MET A 87 -19.73 4.68 6.35
N ARG A 88 -19.84 4.26 5.08
CA ARG A 88 -20.04 5.18 3.94
C ARG A 88 -21.35 5.95 4.07
N ASP A 89 -22.46 5.29 4.35
CA ASP A 89 -23.79 5.88 4.46
C ASP A 89 -23.86 6.91 5.60
N VAL A 90 -23.27 6.58 6.76
CA VAL A 90 -23.14 7.51 7.89
C VAL A 90 -22.36 8.75 7.46
N LEU A 91 -21.19 8.58 6.84
CA LEU A 91 -20.36 9.70 6.40
C LEU A 91 -21.05 10.56 5.33
N VAL A 92 -21.68 9.95 4.33
CA VAL A 92 -22.42 10.72 3.29
C VAL A 92 -23.54 11.52 3.90
N THR A 93 -24.17 11.03 4.97
CA THR A 93 -25.27 11.72 5.65
C THR A 93 -24.80 12.93 6.47
N VAL A 94 -23.70 12.79 7.22
CA VAL A 94 -23.29 13.83 8.20
C VAL A 94 -22.07 14.63 7.75
N ALA A 95 -21.24 14.09 6.85
CA ALA A 95 -20.00 14.67 6.37
C ALA A 95 -19.67 14.25 4.92
N PRO A 96 -20.50 14.66 3.93
CA PRO A 96 -20.43 14.18 2.53
C PRO A 96 -19.11 14.51 1.82
N HIS A 97 -18.27 15.33 2.43
CA HIS A 97 -16.95 15.69 1.93
C HIS A 97 -15.83 14.73 2.36
N VAL A 98 -16.14 13.72 3.21
CA VAL A 98 -15.16 12.78 3.72
C VAL A 98 -15.06 11.56 2.78
N ILE A 99 -13.84 11.24 2.41
CA ILE A 99 -13.51 10.13 1.51
C ILE A 99 -13.19 8.88 2.35
N VAL A 100 -13.82 7.78 2.03
CA VAL A 100 -13.46 6.45 2.56
C VAL A 100 -12.45 5.81 1.63
N LEU A 101 -11.30 5.42 2.19
CA LEU A 101 -10.21 4.73 1.52
C LEU A 101 -10.02 3.36 2.18
N THR A 102 -10.11 2.28 1.41
CA THR A 102 -9.84 0.93 1.91
C THR A 102 -8.42 0.49 1.56
N GLU A 103 -7.76 -0.14 2.55
CA GLU A 103 -6.46 -0.77 2.38
C GLU A 103 -6.63 -2.30 2.38
N THR A 104 -6.31 -2.92 1.25
CA THR A 104 -6.41 -4.38 1.05
C THR A 104 -5.32 -4.85 0.09
N ASN A 105 -4.24 -5.40 0.64
CA ASN A 105 -3.13 -5.96 -0.15
C ASN A 105 -3.47 -7.38 -0.65
N VAL A 106 -4.30 -7.45 -1.67
CA VAL A 106 -4.89 -8.67 -2.26
C VAL A 106 -4.86 -8.58 -3.79
N PRO A 107 -5.16 -9.65 -4.53
CA PRO A 107 -5.30 -9.60 -5.98
C PRO A 107 -6.27 -8.49 -6.43
N HIS A 108 -5.99 -7.93 -7.61
CA HIS A 108 -6.69 -6.73 -8.11
C HIS A 108 -8.23 -6.87 -8.08
N VAL A 109 -8.76 -8.01 -8.52
CA VAL A 109 -10.22 -8.24 -8.57
C VAL A 109 -10.86 -8.19 -7.18
N GLU A 110 -10.18 -8.75 -6.17
CA GLU A 110 -10.63 -8.70 -4.77
C GLU A 110 -10.55 -7.27 -4.21
N ASN A 111 -9.48 -6.54 -4.55
CA ASN A 111 -9.26 -5.18 -4.10
C ASN A 111 -10.34 -4.22 -4.63
N ILE A 112 -10.65 -4.26 -5.92
CA ILE A 112 -11.66 -3.37 -6.54
C ILE A 112 -13.09 -3.71 -6.12
N SER A 113 -13.34 -4.88 -5.52
CA SER A 113 -14.67 -5.22 -5.00
C SER A 113 -15.16 -4.24 -3.93
N TYR A 114 -14.23 -3.56 -3.24
CA TYR A 114 -14.54 -2.53 -2.25
C TYR A 114 -15.04 -1.20 -2.83
N PHE A 115 -15.13 -1.06 -4.12
CA PHE A 115 -15.95 0.00 -4.70
C PHE A 115 -17.45 -0.30 -4.63
N GLY A 116 -17.84 -1.59 -4.51
CA GLY A 116 -19.21 -2.01 -4.59
C GLY A 116 -19.85 -1.56 -5.90
N ARG A 117 -21.01 -0.91 -5.81
CA ARG A 117 -21.67 -0.20 -6.92
C ARG A 117 -21.44 1.32 -6.84
N GLY A 118 -20.39 1.76 -6.19
CA GLY A 118 -20.15 3.15 -5.79
C GLY A 118 -20.73 3.47 -4.41
N ASP A 119 -21.09 2.44 -3.65
CA ASP A 119 -21.75 2.52 -2.33
C ASP A 119 -20.85 2.05 -1.18
N GLU A 120 -19.59 1.68 -1.47
CA GLU A 120 -18.59 1.29 -0.47
C GLU A 120 -17.46 2.34 -0.39
N ALA A 121 -16.21 1.96 -0.65
CA ALA A 121 -15.10 2.91 -0.65
C ALA A 121 -15.19 3.91 -1.81
N HIS A 122 -14.82 5.16 -1.55
CA HIS A 122 -14.58 6.15 -2.61
C HIS A 122 -13.25 5.87 -3.32
N MET A 123 -12.30 5.33 -2.58
CA MET A 123 -10.93 5.16 -3.04
C MET A 123 -10.38 3.81 -2.56
N VAL A 124 -9.65 3.13 -3.42
CA VAL A 124 -8.90 1.91 -3.09
C VAL A 124 -7.44 2.07 -3.49
N TYR A 125 -6.55 1.45 -2.73
CA TYR A 125 -5.12 1.41 -3.07
C TYR A 125 -4.88 0.67 -4.38
N GLN A 126 -4.01 1.20 -5.23
CA GLN A 126 -3.60 0.52 -6.47
C GLN A 126 -2.39 -0.38 -6.21
N PHE A 127 -2.60 -1.45 -5.46
CA PHE A 127 -1.52 -2.35 -5.01
C PHE A 127 -0.79 -3.09 -6.14
N ALA A 128 -1.39 -3.23 -7.32
CA ALA A 128 -0.70 -3.83 -8.46
C ALA A 128 0.36 -2.90 -9.07
N LEU A 129 0.22 -1.58 -8.89
CA LEU A 129 1.09 -0.59 -9.53
C LEU A 129 2.55 -0.67 -9.07
N PRO A 130 2.88 -0.67 -7.76
CA PRO A 130 4.27 -0.69 -7.31
C PRO A 130 5.08 -1.86 -7.89
N PRO A 131 4.65 -3.13 -7.74
CA PRO A 131 5.43 -4.25 -8.23
C PRO A 131 5.45 -4.37 -9.75
N LEU A 132 4.40 -3.91 -10.48
CA LEU A 132 4.39 -3.91 -11.96
C LEU A 132 5.34 -2.88 -12.53
N VAL A 133 5.40 -1.68 -11.97
CA VAL A 133 6.35 -0.64 -12.40
C VAL A 133 7.78 -1.07 -12.11
N LEU A 134 8.03 -1.63 -10.93
CA LEU A 134 9.33 -2.16 -10.56
C LEU A 134 9.77 -3.27 -11.54
N HIS A 135 8.91 -4.26 -11.76
CA HIS A 135 9.16 -5.36 -12.70
C HIS A 135 9.48 -4.84 -14.11
N GLY A 136 8.64 -3.94 -14.64
CA GLY A 136 8.81 -3.40 -15.99
C GLY A 136 10.11 -2.64 -16.18
N LEU A 137 10.49 -1.80 -15.21
CA LEU A 137 11.73 -1.01 -15.28
C LEU A 137 12.99 -1.86 -15.09
N LEU A 138 12.96 -2.86 -14.21
CA LEU A 138 14.09 -3.77 -14.03
C LEU A 138 14.30 -4.67 -15.25
N LYS A 139 13.22 -5.14 -15.85
CA LYS A 139 13.26 -6.05 -17.00
C LYS A 139 13.46 -5.33 -18.34
N GLY A 140 13.16 -4.02 -18.39
CA GLY A 140 13.10 -3.26 -19.65
C GLY A 140 11.91 -3.69 -20.53
N ASP A 141 10.82 -4.18 -19.91
CA ASP A 141 9.64 -4.69 -20.58
C ASP A 141 8.35 -4.21 -19.88
N SER A 142 7.60 -3.34 -20.54
CA SER A 142 6.36 -2.75 -20.04
C SER A 142 5.09 -3.51 -20.38
N ARG A 143 5.14 -4.63 -21.13
CA ARG A 143 3.95 -5.33 -21.64
C ARG A 143 2.98 -5.76 -20.56
N SER A 144 3.46 -6.30 -19.43
CA SER A 144 2.59 -6.69 -18.32
C SER A 144 1.88 -5.49 -17.71
N MET A 145 2.60 -4.37 -17.56
CA MET A 145 2.04 -3.13 -17.03
C MET A 145 1.03 -2.51 -18.01
N GLN A 146 1.34 -2.48 -19.31
CA GLN A 146 0.41 -1.98 -20.36
C GLN A 146 -0.87 -2.80 -20.41
N LYS A 147 -0.74 -4.14 -20.39
CA LYS A 147 -1.89 -5.06 -20.37
C LYS A 147 -2.77 -4.81 -19.14
N TRP A 148 -2.14 -4.69 -17.96
CA TRP A 148 -2.86 -4.40 -16.72
C TRP A 148 -3.54 -3.03 -16.78
N ALA A 149 -2.82 -1.96 -17.14
CA ALA A 149 -3.36 -0.61 -17.23
C ALA A 149 -4.52 -0.50 -18.24
N GLY A 150 -4.41 -1.19 -19.38
CA GLY A 150 -5.48 -1.28 -20.38
C GLY A 150 -6.67 -2.12 -19.94
N SER A 151 -6.52 -2.98 -18.92
CA SER A 151 -7.62 -3.76 -18.34
C SER A 151 -8.39 -3.03 -17.24
N LEU A 152 -7.90 -1.86 -16.79
CA LEU A 152 -8.59 -1.04 -15.82
C LEU A 152 -9.85 -0.44 -16.47
N GLY A 153 -11.01 -1.00 -16.13
CA GLY A 153 -12.30 -0.54 -16.65
C GLY A 153 -12.73 0.81 -16.05
N ASP A 154 -13.93 1.22 -16.42
CA ASP A 154 -14.58 2.38 -15.82
C ASP A 154 -14.86 2.14 -14.34
N LEU A 155 -14.65 3.17 -13.55
CA LEU A 155 -14.97 3.17 -12.13
C LEU A 155 -16.39 3.68 -11.88
N PRO A 156 -17.05 3.25 -10.80
CA PRO A 156 -18.29 3.87 -10.38
C PRO A 156 -18.10 5.38 -10.17
N LYS A 157 -19.14 6.16 -10.42
CA LYS A 157 -19.09 7.62 -10.26
C LYS A 157 -18.64 8.00 -8.85
N GLY A 158 -17.68 8.92 -8.74
CA GLY A 158 -17.12 9.37 -7.47
C GLY A 158 -16.14 8.39 -6.83
N CYS A 159 -15.71 7.36 -7.57
CA CYS A 159 -14.68 6.41 -7.14
C CYS A 159 -13.38 6.63 -7.92
N THR A 160 -12.25 6.41 -7.26
CA THR A 160 -10.93 6.52 -7.89
C THR A 160 -9.89 5.63 -7.20
N TYR A 161 -8.72 5.49 -7.80
CA TYR A 161 -7.58 4.78 -7.21
C TYR A 161 -6.68 5.72 -6.40
N LEU A 162 -6.05 5.19 -5.33
CA LEU A 162 -4.89 5.78 -4.70
C LEU A 162 -3.64 5.14 -5.33
N ASN A 163 -2.97 5.88 -6.20
CA ASN A 163 -1.76 5.42 -6.88
C ASN A 163 -0.54 5.70 -6.02
N PHE A 164 0.34 4.73 -5.88
CA PHE A 164 1.57 4.87 -5.11
C PHE A 164 2.64 3.91 -5.65
N THR A 165 3.90 4.17 -5.35
CA THR A 165 5.02 3.26 -5.62
C THR A 165 5.63 2.72 -4.35
N ALA A 166 5.64 3.52 -3.29
CA ALA A 166 6.16 3.17 -1.98
C ALA A 166 5.27 3.72 -0.86
N SER A 167 5.35 3.09 0.30
CA SER A 167 4.69 3.50 1.54
C SER A 167 5.55 3.10 2.75
N HIS A 168 5.02 3.23 3.96
CA HIS A 168 5.62 2.72 5.19
C HIS A 168 5.66 1.17 5.26
N ASP A 169 4.92 0.49 4.39
CA ASP A 169 5.01 -0.95 4.18
C ASP A 169 6.04 -1.27 3.10
N GLY A 170 6.34 -2.56 2.90
CA GLY A 170 7.10 -2.99 1.73
C GLY A 170 6.22 -3.08 0.48
N ILE A 171 6.82 -3.47 -0.63
CA ILE A 171 6.14 -3.65 -1.91
C ILE A 171 5.40 -4.99 -1.89
N GLY A 172 4.07 -4.94 -1.80
CA GLY A 172 3.23 -6.13 -1.84
C GLY A 172 3.29 -6.84 -3.19
N VAL A 173 3.49 -8.17 -3.19
CA VAL A 173 3.60 -8.95 -4.43
C VAL A 173 2.39 -9.84 -4.72
N ARG A 174 1.45 -9.99 -3.79
CA ARG A 174 0.18 -10.69 -4.04
C ARG A 174 -0.60 -10.13 -5.23
N PRO A 175 -0.65 -8.81 -5.43
CA PRO A 175 -1.35 -8.21 -6.57
C PRO A 175 -0.79 -8.61 -7.93
N LEU A 176 0.43 -9.18 -8.01
CA LEU A 176 0.98 -9.74 -9.24
C LEU A 176 0.42 -11.12 -9.61
N GLU A 177 -0.27 -11.81 -8.68
CA GLU A 177 -0.85 -13.11 -8.94
C GLU A 177 -1.86 -13.02 -10.09
N GLY A 178 -1.62 -13.77 -11.17
CA GLY A 178 -2.41 -13.73 -12.40
C GLY A 178 -2.03 -12.62 -13.39
N LEU A 179 -1.20 -11.65 -13.01
CA LEU A 179 -0.72 -10.57 -13.89
C LEU A 179 0.64 -10.90 -14.51
N VAL A 180 1.49 -11.62 -13.80
CA VAL A 180 2.79 -12.12 -14.29
C VAL A 180 2.93 -13.61 -14.01
N ALA A 181 3.81 -14.29 -14.77
CA ALA A 181 4.09 -15.70 -14.54
C ALA A 181 4.82 -15.92 -13.19
N PRO A 182 4.66 -17.06 -12.53
CA PRO A 182 5.34 -17.34 -11.25
C PRO A 182 6.87 -17.22 -11.33
N GLU A 183 7.46 -17.51 -12.50
CA GLU A 183 8.90 -17.37 -12.77
C GLU A 183 9.33 -15.91 -12.69
N GLU A 184 8.50 -15.00 -13.24
CA GLU A 184 8.74 -13.56 -13.22
C GLU A 184 8.71 -13.01 -11.79
N LEU A 185 7.80 -13.51 -10.96
CA LEU A 185 7.77 -13.15 -9.54
C LEU A 185 9.03 -13.63 -8.81
N ARG A 186 9.48 -14.88 -9.06
CA ARG A 186 10.73 -15.37 -8.46
C ARG A 186 11.93 -14.55 -8.91
N TRP A 187 11.99 -14.21 -10.20
CA TRP A 187 13.04 -13.35 -10.73
C TRP A 187 13.03 -11.96 -10.04
N LEU A 188 11.86 -11.34 -9.88
CA LEU A 188 11.73 -10.04 -9.21
C LEU A 188 12.19 -10.10 -7.75
N VAL A 189 11.85 -11.16 -7.03
CA VAL A 189 12.33 -11.41 -5.65
C VAL A 189 13.87 -11.45 -5.62
N GLY A 190 14.50 -12.24 -6.49
CA GLY A 190 15.97 -12.31 -6.60
C GLY A 190 16.59 -10.95 -6.91
N GLN A 191 15.97 -10.15 -7.80
CA GLN A 191 16.45 -8.81 -8.13
C GLN A 191 16.44 -7.86 -6.93
N VAL A 192 15.48 -8.00 -6.04
CA VAL A 192 15.38 -7.20 -4.81
C VAL A 192 16.41 -7.66 -3.78
N GLU A 193 16.57 -8.97 -3.60
CA GLU A 193 17.59 -9.54 -2.69
C GLU A 193 19.01 -9.16 -3.13
N GLU A 194 19.32 -9.19 -4.43
CA GLU A 194 20.60 -8.73 -5.00
C GLU A 194 20.92 -7.25 -4.70
N ARG A 195 19.88 -6.43 -4.43
CA ARG A 195 20.00 -5.00 -4.10
C ARG A 195 19.91 -4.74 -2.60
N GLY A 196 20.08 -5.77 -1.77
CA GLY A 196 20.06 -5.67 -0.31
C GLY A 196 18.66 -5.61 0.30
N GLY A 197 17.61 -5.84 -0.48
CA GLY A 197 16.25 -5.90 0.03
C GLY A 197 15.98 -7.18 0.81
N LEU A 198 14.96 -7.14 1.68
CA LEU A 198 14.51 -8.25 2.52
C LEU A 198 13.12 -8.69 2.07
N VAL A 199 12.80 -9.96 2.24
CA VAL A 199 11.53 -10.53 1.79
C VAL A 199 10.73 -11.09 2.97
N ASN A 200 9.48 -10.64 3.11
CA ASN A 200 8.51 -11.25 4.00
C ASN A 200 7.72 -12.33 3.25
N TYR A 201 7.54 -13.46 3.92
CA TYR A 201 6.83 -14.62 3.37
C TYR A 201 5.52 -14.86 4.13
N ARG A 202 4.51 -15.36 3.42
CA ARG A 202 3.27 -15.88 4.02
C ARG A 202 3.28 -17.40 4.04
N SER A 203 2.69 -17.98 5.07
CA SER A 203 2.46 -19.41 5.17
C SER A 203 1.25 -19.84 4.35
N MET A 204 1.39 -20.95 3.63
CA MET A 204 0.33 -21.60 2.87
C MET A 204 -0.25 -22.76 3.68
N PRO A 205 -1.50 -23.21 3.40
CA PRO A 205 -2.12 -24.35 4.08
C PRO A 205 -1.33 -25.67 3.98
N ASP A 206 -0.56 -25.84 2.91
CA ASP A 206 0.31 -27.00 2.67
C ASP A 206 1.68 -26.92 3.39
N GLY A 207 1.88 -25.86 4.20
CA GLY A 207 3.14 -25.60 4.93
C GLY A 207 4.21 -24.91 4.10
N SER A 208 4.00 -24.70 2.80
CA SER A 208 4.93 -23.95 1.96
C SER A 208 4.90 -22.44 2.29
N LYS A 209 5.94 -21.74 1.84
CA LYS A 209 6.03 -20.28 1.99
C LYS A 209 6.01 -19.62 0.61
N LYS A 210 5.24 -18.54 0.48
CA LYS A 210 5.22 -17.69 -0.72
C LYS A 210 5.65 -16.28 -0.36
N PRO A 211 6.39 -15.58 -1.25
CA PRO A 211 6.67 -14.16 -1.07
C PRO A 211 5.38 -13.38 -0.86
N TYR A 212 5.41 -12.46 0.08
CA TYR A 212 4.27 -11.60 0.41
C TYR A 212 4.59 -10.13 0.17
N GLU A 213 5.79 -9.72 0.56
CA GLU A 213 6.20 -8.31 0.56
C GLU A 213 7.71 -8.19 0.40
N LEU A 214 8.15 -7.26 -0.45
CA LEU A 214 9.54 -6.91 -0.68
C LEU A 214 9.85 -5.65 0.13
N ASN A 215 10.78 -5.75 1.06
CA ASN A 215 11.17 -4.66 1.95
C ASN A 215 12.47 -4.05 1.43
N ILE A 216 12.37 -2.93 0.79
CA ILE A 216 13.45 -2.17 0.16
C ILE A 216 12.94 -0.76 -0.15
N THR A 217 13.80 0.25 -0.14
CA THR A 217 13.40 1.55 -0.69
C THR A 217 13.18 1.42 -2.19
N TYR A 218 12.22 2.16 -2.73
CA TYR A 218 11.90 2.08 -4.16
C TYR A 218 13.06 2.60 -5.03
N LEU A 219 13.87 3.50 -4.49
CA LEU A 219 15.08 4.00 -5.13
C LEU A 219 16.13 2.90 -5.27
N ASP A 220 16.46 2.20 -4.17
CA ASP A 220 17.44 1.13 -4.21
C ASP A 220 16.96 -0.08 -5.01
N ALA A 221 15.66 -0.37 -4.98
CA ALA A 221 15.07 -1.40 -5.82
C ALA A 221 15.31 -1.17 -7.32
N LEU A 222 15.43 0.10 -7.74
CA LEU A 222 15.71 0.52 -9.12
C LEU A 222 17.16 0.89 -9.38
N SER A 223 18.02 0.81 -8.36
CA SER A 223 19.46 1.10 -8.49
C SER A 223 20.11 0.18 -9.53
N LEU A 224 21.16 0.68 -10.15
CA LEU A 224 21.96 -0.07 -11.10
C LEU A 224 23.41 -0.09 -10.63
N PRO A 225 23.96 -1.25 -10.26
CA PRO A 225 25.38 -1.37 -9.95
C PRO A 225 26.24 -0.85 -11.12
N GLY A 226 27.16 0.08 -10.82
CA GLY A 226 28.05 0.69 -11.81
C GLY A 226 27.50 1.93 -12.53
N ASP A 227 26.21 2.25 -12.41
CA ASP A 227 25.64 3.51 -12.92
C ASP A 227 24.58 4.07 -11.96
N PRO A 228 24.98 4.74 -10.87
CA PRO A 228 24.05 5.32 -9.90
C PRO A 228 23.10 6.35 -10.53
N LYS A 229 23.60 7.14 -11.49
CA LYS A 229 22.78 8.17 -12.17
C LYS A 229 21.65 7.57 -12.98
N LEU A 230 21.88 6.43 -13.62
CA LEU A 230 20.81 5.72 -14.32
C LEU A 230 19.80 5.13 -13.31
N GLY A 231 20.25 4.65 -12.16
CA GLY A 231 19.39 4.21 -11.06
C GLY A 231 18.42 5.32 -10.61
N LEU A 232 18.95 6.51 -10.35
CA LEU A 232 18.15 7.70 -9.99
C LEU A 232 17.13 8.08 -11.09
N ARG A 233 17.54 8.02 -12.37
CA ARG A 233 16.65 8.31 -13.51
C ARG A 233 15.54 7.26 -13.62
N ARG A 234 15.84 5.98 -13.40
CA ARG A 234 14.83 4.90 -13.35
C ARG A 234 13.83 5.14 -12.23
N PHE A 235 14.33 5.53 -11.04
CA PHE A 235 13.48 5.88 -9.92
C PHE A 235 12.54 7.04 -10.28
N LEU A 236 13.05 8.14 -10.79
CA LEU A 236 12.23 9.28 -11.20
C LEU A 236 11.25 8.93 -12.32
N CYS A 237 11.65 8.06 -13.27
CA CYS A 237 10.75 7.52 -14.29
C CYS A 237 9.58 6.76 -13.65
N SER A 238 9.84 5.94 -12.62
CA SER A 238 8.78 5.22 -11.90
C SER A 238 7.77 6.16 -11.25
N GLN A 239 8.25 7.28 -10.69
CA GLN A 239 7.39 8.30 -10.10
C GLN A 239 6.57 9.03 -11.17
N ALA A 240 7.18 9.36 -12.31
CA ALA A 240 6.47 9.94 -13.44
C ALA A 240 5.34 9.03 -13.96
N VAL A 241 5.60 7.73 -14.07
CA VAL A 241 4.58 6.73 -14.44
C VAL A 241 3.43 6.75 -13.43
N MET A 242 3.71 6.66 -12.13
CA MET A 242 2.69 6.72 -11.08
C MET A 242 1.88 8.02 -11.15
N LEU A 243 2.54 9.15 -11.34
CA LEU A 243 1.91 10.46 -11.43
C LEU A 243 1.11 10.67 -12.73
N SER A 244 1.38 9.93 -13.78
CA SER A 244 0.64 10.05 -15.06
C SER A 244 -0.67 9.27 -15.09
N LEU A 245 -0.84 8.28 -14.21
CA LEU A 245 -2.03 7.43 -14.20
C LEU A 245 -3.24 8.13 -13.60
N ARG A 246 -4.43 7.74 -14.08
CA ARG A 246 -5.72 8.10 -13.50
C ARG A 246 -5.77 7.70 -12.03
N GLY A 247 -6.15 8.62 -11.18
CA GLY A 247 -6.26 8.42 -9.73
C GLY A 247 -5.65 9.55 -8.93
N MET A 248 -5.66 9.40 -7.61
CA MET A 248 -5.00 10.29 -6.68
C MET A 248 -3.61 9.74 -6.34
N PRO A 249 -2.51 10.48 -6.56
CA PRO A 249 -1.20 10.02 -6.19
C PRO A 249 -0.98 10.14 -4.68
N ALA A 250 -0.40 9.11 -4.08
CA ALA A 250 0.13 9.10 -2.73
C ALA A 250 1.66 9.09 -2.80
N VAL A 251 2.29 10.02 -2.11
CA VAL A 251 3.72 10.25 -2.15
C VAL A 251 4.33 9.89 -0.80
N TYR A 252 5.24 8.93 -0.82
CA TYR A 252 5.95 8.52 0.38
C TYR A 252 7.12 9.49 0.66
N PHE A 253 7.27 9.89 1.92
CA PHE A 253 8.29 10.87 2.34
C PHE A 253 9.70 10.48 1.86
N HIS A 254 10.12 9.23 2.11
CA HIS A 254 11.45 8.76 1.71
C HIS A 254 11.68 8.80 0.19
N SER A 255 10.62 8.64 -0.60
CA SER A 255 10.68 8.78 -2.06
C SER A 255 10.94 10.23 -2.48
N VAL A 256 10.33 11.20 -1.80
CA VAL A 256 10.51 12.64 -2.11
C VAL A 256 11.92 13.13 -1.80
N VAL A 257 12.48 12.63 -0.70
CA VAL A 257 13.82 13.04 -0.26
C VAL A 257 14.94 12.17 -0.83
N GLY A 258 14.63 11.22 -1.72
CA GLY A 258 15.65 10.32 -2.29
C GLY A 258 16.28 9.39 -1.26
N GLY A 259 15.46 8.90 -0.31
CA GLY A 259 15.95 8.00 0.75
C GLY A 259 16.36 6.64 0.20
N THR A 260 17.47 6.13 0.70
CA THR A 260 18.04 4.81 0.43
C THR A 260 17.72 3.82 1.54
N ASN A 261 18.11 2.55 1.38
CA ASN A 261 17.96 1.53 2.40
C ASN A 261 18.65 1.93 3.72
N TRP A 262 17.95 1.72 4.81
CA TRP A 262 18.51 1.86 6.14
C TRP A 262 18.83 0.48 6.72
N ASP A 263 20.03 -0.03 6.38
CA ASP A 263 20.47 -1.38 6.72
C ASP A 263 20.57 -1.67 8.23
N GLU A 264 20.64 -0.62 9.04
CA GLU A 264 20.68 -0.73 10.51
C GLU A 264 19.28 -0.91 11.11
N GLY A 265 18.23 -0.44 10.42
CA GLY A 265 16.85 -0.52 10.89
C GLY A 265 16.42 -1.94 11.28
N PRO A 266 16.52 -2.92 10.36
CA PRO A 266 16.14 -4.31 10.65
C PRO A 266 17.02 -5.00 11.70
N LYS A 267 18.23 -4.49 11.96
CA LYS A 267 19.20 -5.09 12.90
C LYS A 267 19.00 -4.62 14.34
N ARG A 268 18.10 -3.67 14.57
CA ARG A 268 17.77 -3.20 15.92
C ARG A 268 17.10 -4.31 16.72
N GLU A 269 17.12 -4.22 18.05
CA GLU A 269 16.48 -5.18 18.95
C GLU A 269 14.98 -5.34 18.68
N ASP A 270 14.30 -4.22 18.32
CA ASP A 270 12.90 -4.14 17.95
C ASP A 270 12.69 -4.05 16.43
N GLY A 271 13.72 -4.32 15.64
CA GLY A 271 13.72 -4.09 14.20
C GLY A 271 12.92 -5.11 13.41
N GLU A 272 12.18 -4.65 12.42
CA GLU A 272 11.47 -5.45 11.43
C GLU A 272 12.07 -5.27 10.04
N ASN A 273 11.82 -6.22 9.12
CA ASN A 273 12.28 -6.09 7.73
C ASN A 273 11.84 -4.78 7.07
N ARG A 274 10.67 -4.25 7.43
CA ARG A 274 10.14 -2.98 6.93
C ARG A 274 10.97 -1.77 7.32
N ASP A 275 11.74 -1.85 8.40
CA ASP A 275 12.54 -0.72 8.87
C ASP A 275 13.64 -0.33 7.89
N ILE A 276 14.01 -1.22 6.97
CA ILE A 276 14.93 -0.91 5.88
C ILE A 276 14.48 0.31 5.04
N ASN A 277 13.17 0.49 4.89
CA ASN A 277 12.58 1.61 4.16
C ASN A 277 11.92 2.68 5.05
N ARG A 278 12.29 2.71 6.35
CA ARG A 278 11.75 3.62 7.37
C ARG A 278 12.86 4.35 8.11
N GLN A 279 13.88 4.83 7.40
CA GLN A 279 15.01 5.55 8.00
C GLN A 279 14.52 6.69 8.90
N ARG A 280 15.07 6.76 10.12
CA ARG A 280 14.86 7.87 11.03
C ARG A 280 15.88 8.96 10.69
N TRP A 281 15.38 10.05 10.15
CA TRP A 281 16.21 11.17 9.78
C TRP A 281 16.43 12.12 10.96
N ASP A 282 17.66 12.60 11.14
CA ASP A 282 17.86 13.87 11.81
C ASP A 282 17.46 14.98 10.84
N TRP A 283 16.73 15.99 11.35
CA TRP A 283 16.19 17.04 10.49
C TRP A 283 17.30 17.93 9.91
N ASN A 284 18.30 18.30 10.72
CA ASN A 284 19.38 19.17 10.26
C ASN A 284 20.24 18.47 9.20
N ASP A 285 20.51 17.16 9.38
CA ASP A 285 21.25 16.37 8.41
C ASP A 285 20.50 16.24 7.08
N LEU A 286 19.18 16.04 7.15
CA LEU A 286 18.36 15.96 5.95
C LEU A 286 18.28 17.32 5.24
N GLU A 287 18.05 18.39 5.96
CA GLU A 287 17.99 19.76 5.42
C GLU A 287 19.31 20.12 4.73
N ALA A 288 20.46 19.84 5.35
CA ALA A 288 21.76 20.05 4.75
C ALA A 288 21.95 19.29 3.42
N LYS A 289 21.45 18.05 3.35
CA LYS A 289 21.47 17.25 2.10
C LYS A 289 20.55 17.81 1.02
N LEU A 290 19.40 18.35 1.40
CA LEU A 290 18.44 18.93 0.46
C LEU A 290 18.89 20.30 -0.06
N ASP A 291 19.69 21.05 0.72
CA ASP A 291 20.26 22.34 0.34
C ASP A 291 21.56 22.22 -0.47
N ASP A 292 22.23 21.07 -0.42
CA ASP A 292 23.42 20.79 -1.23
C ASP A 292 23.00 20.46 -2.67
N ALA A 293 23.20 21.43 -3.58
CA ALA A 293 22.80 21.30 -4.99
C ALA A 293 23.49 20.13 -5.74
N ASP A 294 24.62 19.64 -5.25
CA ASP A 294 25.38 18.54 -5.84
C ASP A 294 24.93 17.17 -5.27
N SER A 295 24.05 17.16 -4.26
CA SER A 295 23.55 15.94 -3.65
C SER A 295 22.47 15.26 -4.51
N ASP A 296 22.45 13.93 -4.48
CA ASP A 296 21.37 13.13 -5.10
C ASP A 296 20.01 13.40 -4.42
N HIS A 297 19.99 13.71 -3.11
CA HIS A 297 18.79 14.07 -2.36
C HIS A 297 18.15 15.35 -2.91
N ALA A 298 18.93 16.41 -3.09
CA ALA A 298 18.46 17.68 -3.67
C ALA A 298 17.96 17.48 -5.10
N TRP A 299 18.69 16.73 -5.92
CA TRP A 299 18.30 16.47 -7.30
C TRP A 299 16.97 15.71 -7.38
N VAL A 300 16.81 14.63 -6.63
CA VAL A 300 15.56 13.85 -6.57
C VAL A 300 14.42 14.73 -6.08
N ASN A 301 14.60 15.45 -4.98
CA ASN A 301 13.58 16.32 -4.40
C ASN A 301 13.11 17.39 -5.38
N ASN A 302 14.04 18.07 -6.05
CA ASN A 302 13.73 19.12 -7.03
C ASN A 302 12.95 18.58 -8.23
N VAL A 303 13.39 17.46 -8.82
CA VAL A 303 12.73 16.87 -9.98
C VAL A 303 11.36 16.34 -9.59
N TYR A 304 11.24 15.61 -8.48
CA TYR A 304 9.97 15.05 -8.01
C TYR A 304 8.97 16.16 -7.67
N SER A 305 9.41 17.20 -6.95
CA SER A 305 8.58 18.37 -6.64
C SER A 305 8.09 19.11 -7.90
N SER A 306 8.93 19.16 -8.95
CA SER A 306 8.55 19.70 -10.25
C SER A 306 7.44 18.86 -10.91
N MET A 307 7.57 17.54 -10.91
CA MET A 307 6.52 16.63 -11.42
C MET A 307 5.21 16.81 -10.67
N LEU A 308 5.25 16.92 -9.33
CA LEU A 308 4.05 17.15 -8.51
C LEU A 308 3.37 18.48 -8.85
N ARG A 309 4.14 19.56 -9.00
CA ARG A 309 3.61 20.87 -9.42
C ARG A 309 3.00 20.81 -10.82
N THR A 310 3.65 20.11 -11.77
CA THR A 310 3.12 19.93 -13.13
C THR A 310 1.78 19.22 -13.09
N ARG A 311 1.69 18.11 -12.35
CA ARG A 311 0.44 17.36 -12.19
C ARG A 311 -0.65 18.22 -11.55
N ALA A 312 -0.35 18.93 -10.47
CA ALA A 312 -1.33 19.74 -9.73
C ALA A 312 -1.92 20.88 -10.58
N ASN A 313 -1.15 21.39 -11.54
CA ASN A 313 -1.56 22.49 -12.41
C ASN A 313 -2.17 22.03 -13.76
N CYS A 314 -2.29 20.73 -14.00
CA CYS A 314 -2.81 20.20 -15.26
C CYS A 314 -4.11 19.41 -15.02
N THR A 315 -5.21 19.92 -15.56
CA THR A 315 -6.55 19.31 -15.44
C THR A 315 -6.65 17.92 -16.08
N ALA A 316 -5.77 17.59 -17.03
CA ALA A 316 -5.72 16.27 -17.64
C ALA A 316 -5.39 15.16 -16.62
N PHE A 317 -4.78 15.51 -15.47
CA PHE A 317 -4.48 14.58 -14.38
C PHE A 317 -5.54 14.56 -13.26
N HIS A 318 -6.72 15.16 -13.50
CA HIS A 318 -7.81 15.04 -12.54
C HIS A 318 -8.16 13.55 -12.31
N PRO A 319 -8.48 13.12 -11.07
CA PRO A 319 -8.79 11.72 -10.78
C PRO A 319 -9.92 11.10 -11.62
N ASP A 320 -10.85 11.94 -12.11
CA ASP A 320 -11.97 11.53 -12.99
C ASP A 320 -11.65 11.70 -14.49
N ALA A 321 -10.45 12.17 -14.85
CA ALA A 321 -10.08 12.31 -16.25
C ALA A 321 -10.06 10.95 -16.97
N PRO A 322 -10.48 10.87 -18.22
CA PRO A 322 -10.36 9.62 -18.99
C PRO A 322 -8.89 9.26 -19.18
N GLN A 323 -8.62 7.97 -19.21
CA GLN A 323 -7.28 7.42 -19.46
C GLN A 323 -7.36 6.45 -20.62
N GLU A 324 -6.45 6.60 -21.56
CA GLU A 324 -6.24 5.65 -22.66
C GLU A 324 -4.80 5.14 -22.60
N VAL A 325 -4.63 3.83 -22.72
CA VAL A 325 -3.31 3.19 -22.80
C VAL A 325 -2.99 2.95 -24.27
N LEU A 326 -2.00 3.66 -24.77
CA LEU A 326 -1.50 3.49 -26.14
C LEU A 326 -0.57 2.27 -26.21
N THR A 327 -0.73 1.42 -27.22
CA THR A 327 0.04 0.19 -27.45
C THR A 327 0.95 0.34 -28.66
#